data_785cf62b233cabc74db1f7e64e83ccba
#
_entry.id   785cf62b233cabc74db1f7e64e83ccba
#
_cell.length_a   1.000
_cell.length_b   1.000
_cell.length_c   1.000
_cell.angle_alpha   90.00
_cell.angle_beta   90.00
_cell.angle_gamma   90.00
#
_symmetry.space_group_name_H-M   'P 1'
#
loop_
_entity.id
_entity.type
_entity.pdbx_description
1 polymer ?
#
loop_
_entity_poly.entity_id
_entity_poly.type
_entity_poly.pdbx_seq_one_letter_code
_entity_poly.pdbx_strand_id
1 'polypeptide(L)'
;MMKKLLFLPLFSLLLLSCGATKTETAAKPSKKTLKGTWEVTNIRFVGEQGLYKATMFDVADSPCFKGSEWVFIPNNGSGKFSLTGEGGSQCEPMTTRIHWSFYEPGDGSYQFQFKYVDEKNKPIDEANRGYRCNIDKLEPSTMDMRVQVTYEGKPFDVVMTFTKVSEDFAL
;
A
#
# COMPACT_ATOMS: atom_id res chain seq x y z
N MET A 1 63.73 -45.83 -25.76
CA MET A 1 62.69 -46.03 -24.72
C MET A 1 61.88 -44.76 -24.65
N MET A 2 60.75 -44.75 -25.33
CA MET A 2 59.89 -43.54 -25.41
C MET A 2 58.75 -43.67 -24.37
N LYS A 3 58.73 -42.77 -23.34
CA LYS A 3 57.63 -42.65 -22.38
C LYS A 3 56.53 -41.85 -23.00
N LYS A 4 55.38 -42.47 -23.29
CA LYS A 4 54.16 -41.84 -23.71
C LYS A 4 53.53 -41.15 -22.49
N LEU A 5 53.47 -39.79 -22.51
CA LEU A 5 52.74 -39.01 -21.53
C LEU A 5 51.26 -38.98 -21.95
N LEU A 6 50.41 -39.56 -21.12
CA LEU A 6 48.95 -39.58 -21.30
C LEU A 6 48.39 -38.25 -20.77
N PHE A 7 47.96 -37.37 -21.66
CA PHE A 7 47.23 -36.14 -21.28
C PHE A 7 45.75 -36.48 -21.07
N LEU A 8 45.30 -36.38 -19.82
CA LEU A 8 43.89 -36.51 -19.46
C LEU A 8 43.25 -35.12 -19.53
N PRO A 9 42.21 -34.86 -20.36
CA PRO A 9 41.53 -33.59 -20.32
C PRO A 9 40.56 -33.57 -19.13
N LEU A 10 40.81 -32.66 -18.19
CA LEU A 10 39.95 -32.37 -17.09
C LEU A 10 38.71 -31.60 -17.63
N PHE A 11 37.61 -32.33 -17.85
CA PHE A 11 36.33 -31.77 -18.27
C PHE A 11 35.65 -31.06 -17.08
N SER A 12 35.85 -29.76 -16.97
CA SER A 12 35.22 -28.93 -15.94
C SER A 12 33.74 -28.74 -16.25
N LEU A 13 32.86 -29.46 -15.52
CA LEU A 13 31.40 -29.23 -15.54
C LEU A 13 31.08 -27.90 -14.86
N LEU A 14 30.85 -26.86 -15.66
CA LEU A 14 30.23 -25.61 -15.20
C LEU A 14 28.74 -25.87 -14.92
N LEU A 15 28.39 -26.12 -13.67
CA LEU A 15 26.99 -26.11 -13.21
C LEU A 15 26.47 -24.69 -13.29
N LEU A 16 25.75 -24.36 -14.36
CA LEU A 16 24.88 -23.16 -14.43
C LEU A 16 23.74 -23.36 -13.43
N SER A 17 23.93 -22.85 -12.21
CA SER A 17 22.86 -22.71 -11.24
C SER A 17 21.92 -21.60 -11.75
N CYS A 18 20.85 -21.97 -12.46
CA CYS A 18 19.71 -21.11 -12.68
C CYS A 18 19.05 -20.85 -11.32
N GLY A 19 19.41 -19.75 -10.69
CA GLY A 19 18.67 -19.21 -9.57
C GLY A 19 17.26 -18.78 -10.04
N ALA A 20 16.28 -19.68 -9.89
CA ALA A 20 14.88 -19.30 -10.05
C ALA A 20 14.58 -18.25 -8.97
N THR A 21 14.47 -16.99 -9.38
CA THR A 21 13.93 -15.93 -8.55
C THR A 21 12.49 -16.33 -8.24
N LYS A 22 12.24 -16.86 -7.05
CA LYS A 22 10.87 -17.05 -6.55
C LYS A 22 10.25 -15.66 -6.50
N THR A 23 9.34 -15.37 -7.40
CA THR A 23 8.40 -14.27 -7.22
C THR A 23 7.61 -14.61 -5.97
N GLU A 24 7.92 -13.98 -4.84
CA GLU A 24 7.11 -14.13 -3.64
C GLU A 24 5.72 -13.58 -3.97
N THR A 25 4.78 -14.49 -4.14
CA THR A 25 3.36 -14.13 -4.23
C THR A 25 3.00 -13.49 -2.90
N ALA A 26 2.57 -12.22 -2.94
CA ALA A 26 2.17 -11.49 -1.74
C ALA A 26 1.14 -12.33 -0.97
N ALA A 27 1.37 -12.51 0.33
CA ALA A 27 0.45 -13.26 1.16
C ALA A 27 -0.92 -12.57 1.18
N LYS A 28 -2.01 -13.33 1.08
CA LYS A 28 -3.38 -12.79 1.10
C LYS A 28 -3.59 -11.92 2.33
N PRO A 29 -3.96 -10.64 2.17
CA PRO A 29 -4.16 -9.74 3.30
C PRO A 29 -5.34 -10.21 4.15
N SER A 30 -5.16 -10.18 5.46
CA SER A 30 -6.19 -10.55 6.42
C SER A 30 -6.90 -9.32 6.98
N LYS A 31 -8.23 -9.31 6.93
CA LYS A 31 -9.02 -8.27 7.62
C LYS A 31 -8.69 -8.20 9.11
N LYS A 32 -8.33 -9.34 9.73
CA LYS A 32 -7.92 -9.39 11.14
C LYS A 32 -6.60 -8.67 11.38
N THR A 33 -5.64 -8.77 10.47
CA THR A 33 -4.37 -8.06 10.55
C THR A 33 -4.57 -6.55 10.44
N LEU A 34 -5.52 -6.12 9.59
CA LEU A 34 -5.82 -4.69 9.41
C LEU A 34 -6.59 -4.08 10.59
N LYS A 35 -7.25 -4.89 11.44
CA LYS A 35 -8.01 -4.41 12.60
C LYS A 35 -7.21 -3.43 13.45
N GLY A 36 -7.85 -2.35 13.91
CA GLY A 36 -7.29 -1.39 14.87
C GLY A 36 -7.09 0.01 14.30
N THR A 37 -6.27 0.77 15.00
CA THR A 37 -5.91 2.15 14.66
C THR A 37 -4.49 2.20 14.12
N TRP A 38 -4.31 2.91 13.02
CA TRP A 38 -3.06 3.03 12.29
C TRP A 38 -2.75 4.50 12.01
N GLU A 39 -1.48 4.85 12.04
CA GLU A 39 -0.98 6.18 11.69
C GLU A 39 -0.14 6.12 10.42
N VAL A 40 -0.31 7.07 9.51
CA VAL A 40 0.59 7.25 8.35
C VAL A 40 1.87 7.94 8.81
N THR A 41 2.92 7.17 8.99
CA THR A 41 4.21 7.67 9.50
C THR A 41 5.12 8.21 8.41
N ASN A 42 4.93 7.77 7.16
CA ASN A 42 5.75 8.23 6.04
C ASN A 42 4.97 8.29 4.72
N ILE A 43 5.33 9.26 3.88
CA ILE A 43 4.86 9.40 2.50
C ILE A 43 6.08 9.44 1.58
N ARG A 44 6.13 8.59 0.57
CA ARG A 44 7.18 8.60 -0.45
C ARG A 44 6.60 8.53 -1.85
N PHE A 45 7.31 9.11 -2.79
CA PHE A 45 6.95 9.11 -4.20
C PHE A 45 7.80 8.09 -4.96
N VAL A 46 7.20 7.38 -5.92
CA VAL A 46 7.88 6.38 -6.73
C VAL A 46 7.59 6.65 -8.21
N GLY A 47 8.65 6.72 -8.99
CA GLY A 47 8.61 6.98 -10.43
C GLY A 47 9.38 8.23 -10.81
N GLU A 48 8.84 9.40 -10.60
CA GLU A 48 9.52 10.68 -10.87
C GLU A 48 10.24 11.20 -9.62
N GLN A 49 11.36 11.91 -9.80
CA GLN A 49 12.04 12.57 -8.68
C GLN A 49 11.49 13.99 -8.49
N GLY A 50 11.07 14.31 -7.27
CA GLY A 50 10.57 15.64 -6.92
C GLY A 50 9.67 15.61 -5.69
N LEU A 51 9.31 16.80 -5.22
CA LEU A 51 8.26 16.97 -4.20
C LEU A 51 6.96 17.25 -4.95
N TYR A 52 6.11 16.25 -5.05
CA TYR A 52 4.85 16.35 -5.75
C TYR A 52 3.71 16.60 -4.77
N LYS A 53 2.87 17.60 -5.10
CA LYS A 53 1.57 17.77 -4.50
C LYS A 53 0.55 17.14 -5.44
N ALA A 54 0.14 15.93 -5.12
CA ALA A 54 -0.91 15.25 -5.86
C ALA A 54 -2.10 15.06 -4.95
N THR A 55 -3.26 15.51 -5.40
CA THR A 55 -4.50 15.29 -4.68
C THR A 55 -4.81 13.81 -4.64
N MET A 56 -5.00 13.27 -3.44
CA MET A 56 -5.39 11.89 -3.22
C MET A 56 -6.82 11.81 -2.72
N PHE A 57 -7.53 10.81 -3.20
CA PHE A 57 -8.90 10.48 -2.76
C PHE A 57 -9.88 11.67 -2.86
N ASP A 58 -9.62 12.62 -3.75
CA ASP A 58 -10.40 13.86 -3.97
C ASP A 58 -10.58 14.73 -2.72
N VAL A 59 -9.71 14.62 -1.71
CA VAL A 59 -9.85 15.39 -0.45
C VAL A 59 -8.66 16.25 -0.10
N ALA A 60 -7.42 15.80 -0.31
CA ALA A 60 -6.23 16.55 0.10
C ALA A 60 -5.00 16.16 -0.70
N ASP A 61 -4.00 17.02 -0.72
CA ASP A 61 -2.70 16.72 -1.28
C ASP A 61 -1.97 15.66 -0.46
N SER A 62 -1.18 14.83 -1.14
CA SER A 62 -0.48 13.69 -0.56
C SER A 62 0.31 13.99 0.74
N PRO A 63 1.01 15.14 0.91
CA PRO A 63 1.68 15.45 2.17
C PRO A 63 0.74 15.52 3.38
N CYS A 64 -0.52 15.91 3.17
CA CYS A 64 -1.50 16.07 4.24
C CYS A 64 -1.91 14.75 4.90
N PHE A 65 -1.61 13.64 4.25
CA PHE A 65 -1.85 12.31 4.83
C PHE A 65 -0.78 11.87 5.84
N LYS A 66 0.37 12.55 5.91
CA LYS A 66 1.37 12.25 6.95
C LYS A 66 0.81 12.67 8.33
N GLY A 67 0.93 11.77 9.31
CA GLY A 67 0.33 11.93 10.64
C GLY A 67 -1.19 11.64 10.66
N SER A 68 -1.80 11.26 9.53
CA SER A 68 -3.23 10.90 9.53
C SER A 68 -3.47 9.58 10.27
N GLU A 69 -4.56 9.55 11.03
CA GLU A 69 -5.01 8.36 11.75
C GLU A 69 -6.10 7.63 10.95
N TRP A 70 -5.95 6.31 10.81
CA TRP A 70 -6.88 5.44 10.13
C TRP A 70 -7.40 4.36 11.07
N VAL A 71 -8.71 4.20 11.14
CA VAL A 71 -9.36 3.18 11.97
C VAL A 71 -10.04 2.15 11.08
N PHE A 72 -9.78 0.86 11.32
CA PHE A 72 -10.38 -0.23 10.55
C PHE A 72 -11.12 -1.21 11.45
N ILE A 73 -12.41 -1.42 11.17
CA ILE A 73 -13.29 -2.37 11.85
C ILE A 73 -13.63 -3.49 10.87
N PRO A 74 -13.07 -4.70 11.04
CA PRO A 74 -13.18 -5.77 10.04
C PRO A 74 -14.56 -6.40 9.92
N ASN A 75 -15.35 -6.42 11.00
CA ASN A 75 -16.61 -7.17 11.05
C ASN A 75 -17.63 -6.71 10.02
N ASN A 76 -17.72 -5.40 9.81
CA ASN A 76 -18.67 -4.77 8.90
C ASN A 76 -17.99 -3.93 7.81
N GLY A 77 -16.66 -3.90 7.74
CA GLY A 77 -15.92 -3.08 6.79
C GLY A 77 -16.04 -1.58 7.05
N SER A 78 -16.43 -1.16 8.25
CA SER A 78 -16.46 0.25 8.62
C SER A 78 -15.07 0.75 8.97
N GLY A 79 -14.88 2.05 8.84
CA GLY A 79 -13.65 2.73 9.24
C GLY A 79 -13.80 4.23 9.18
N LYS A 80 -12.74 4.93 9.52
CA LYS A 80 -12.60 6.37 9.31
C LYS A 80 -11.14 6.70 9.08
N PHE A 81 -10.86 7.85 8.50
CA PHE A 81 -9.55 8.47 8.64
C PHE A 81 -9.68 9.94 9.05
N SER A 82 -8.67 10.42 9.73
CA SER A 82 -8.58 11.79 10.21
C SER A 82 -7.26 12.40 9.76
N LEU A 83 -7.31 13.49 9.00
CA LEU A 83 -6.15 14.32 8.73
C LEU A 83 -5.91 15.22 9.93
N THR A 84 -4.67 15.31 10.42
CA THR A 84 -4.32 16.07 11.63
C THR A 84 -3.89 17.51 11.33
N GLY A 85 -3.60 17.80 10.06
CA GLY A 85 -3.02 19.09 9.65
C GLY A 85 -1.49 19.14 9.79
N GLU A 86 -0.84 18.08 10.28
CA GLU A 86 0.62 18.03 10.48
C GLU A 86 1.43 17.99 9.17
N GLY A 87 0.81 17.63 8.06
CA GLY A 87 1.47 17.51 6.75
C GLY A 87 1.89 18.85 6.12
N GLY A 88 1.57 19.98 6.72
CA GLY A 88 1.94 21.30 6.24
C GLY A 88 0.86 22.38 6.49
N SER A 89 1.22 23.64 6.31
CA SER A 89 0.34 24.80 6.58
C SER A 89 -0.91 24.90 5.70
N GLN A 90 -0.99 24.11 4.64
CA GLN A 90 -2.14 24.05 3.74
C GLN A 90 -3.02 22.82 4.00
N CYS A 91 -2.70 22.03 5.01
CA CYS A 91 -3.44 20.82 5.36
C CYS A 91 -4.46 21.16 6.46
N GLU A 92 -5.74 21.02 6.12
CA GLU A 92 -6.81 21.25 7.08
C GLU A 92 -7.17 19.94 7.79
N PRO A 93 -7.33 19.96 9.13
CA PRO A 93 -7.85 18.81 9.86
C PRO A 93 -9.24 18.44 9.38
N MET A 94 -9.46 17.15 9.13
CA MET A 94 -10.77 16.62 8.78
C MET A 94 -10.91 15.17 9.22
N THR A 95 -12.14 14.74 9.40
CA THR A 95 -12.45 13.31 9.64
C THR A 95 -13.55 12.88 8.69
N THR A 96 -13.37 11.71 8.08
CA THR A 96 -14.39 11.12 7.22
C THR A 96 -14.55 9.63 7.49
N ARG A 97 -15.79 9.15 7.38
CA ARG A 97 -16.12 7.73 7.51
C ARG A 97 -15.94 7.03 6.18
N ILE A 98 -15.49 5.80 6.24
CA ILE A 98 -15.31 4.95 5.06
C ILE A 98 -15.98 3.60 5.25
N HIS A 99 -16.42 3.02 4.15
CA HIS A 99 -16.72 1.59 4.05
C HIS A 99 -15.66 0.96 3.17
N TRP A 100 -14.98 -0.09 3.68
CA TRP A 100 -13.80 -0.67 3.04
C TRP A 100 -13.89 -2.19 2.88
N SER A 101 -13.14 -2.70 1.92
CA SER A 101 -12.93 -4.13 1.71
C SER A 101 -11.61 -4.39 0.99
N PHE A 102 -11.21 -5.66 0.95
CA PHE A 102 -10.16 -6.08 0.03
C PHE A 102 -10.76 -6.49 -1.31
N TYR A 103 -10.04 -6.18 -2.37
CA TYR A 103 -10.33 -6.59 -3.73
C TYR A 103 -9.15 -7.37 -4.31
N GLU A 104 -9.44 -8.45 -5.01
CA GLU A 104 -8.48 -9.33 -5.65
C GLU A 104 -8.73 -9.30 -7.15
N PRO A 105 -7.88 -8.60 -7.95
CA PRO A 105 -8.09 -8.47 -9.39
C PRO A 105 -7.86 -9.76 -10.18
N GLY A 106 -7.24 -10.78 -9.58
CA GLY A 106 -6.98 -12.07 -10.22
C GLY A 106 -5.57 -12.24 -10.80
N ASP A 107 -4.72 -11.23 -10.66
CA ASP A 107 -3.31 -11.25 -11.08
C ASP A 107 -2.33 -11.59 -9.93
N GLY A 108 -2.87 -11.99 -8.78
CA GLY A 108 -2.10 -12.29 -7.57
C GLY A 108 -1.81 -11.07 -6.70
N SER A 109 -2.24 -9.87 -7.12
CA SER A 109 -2.17 -8.67 -6.28
C SER A 109 -3.39 -8.55 -5.37
N TYR A 110 -3.26 -7.71 -4.35
CA TYR A 110 -4.36 -7.37 -3.44
C TYR A 110 -4.49 -5.87 -3.35
N GLN A 111 -5.73 -5.41 -3.39
CA GLN A 111 -6.07 -4.00 -3.27
C GLN A 111 -6.96 -3.75 -2.05
N PHE A 112 -6.67 -2.68 -1.35
CA PHE A 112 -7.59 -2.06 -0.41
C PHE A 112 -8.50 -1.13 -1.20
N GLN A 113 -9.81 -1.27 -1.05
CA GLN A 113 -10.78 -0.37 -1.66
C GLN A 113 -11.70 0.22 -0.60
N PHE A 114 -12.08 1.46 -0.79
CA PHE A 114 -13.01 2.13 0.10
C PHE A 114 -13.84 3.18 -0.62
N LYS A 115 -14.92 3.59 0.02
CA LYS A 115 -15.75 4.72 -0.37
C LYS A 115 -16.16 5.52 0.85
N TYR A 116 -16.46 6.79 0.64
CA TYR A 116 -16.97 7.67 1.69
C TYR A 116 -18.41 7.34 2.00
N VAL A 117 -18.73 7.31 3.30
CA VAL A 117 -20.07 6.98 3.78
C VAL A 117 -20.49 7.93 4.90
N ASP A 118 -21.80 8.11 5.04
CA ASP A 118 -22.40 8.81 6.16
C ASP A 118 -22.46 7.94 7.43
N GLU A 119 -23.05 8.46 8.50
CA GLU A 119 -23.22 7.74 9.77
C GLU A 119 -24.09 6.48 9.65
N LYS A 120 -24.90 6.38 8.60
CA LYS A 120 -25.76 5.22 8.30
C LYS A 120 -25.12 4.25 7.31
N ASN A 121 -23.82 4.40 7.04
CA ASN A 121 -23.06 3.65 6.02
C ASN A 121 -23.61 3.78 4.59
N LYS A 122 -24.31 4.87 4.27
CA LYS A 122 -24.72 5.16 2.91
C LYS A 122 -23.62 5.95 2.18
N PRO A 123 -23.36 5.69 0.90
CA PRO A 123 -22.41 6.48 0.11
C PRO A 123 -22.79 7.97 0.17
N ILE A 124 -21.78 8.83 0.38
CA ILE A 124 -21.96 10.29 0.34
C ILE A 124 -21.96 10.77 -1.11
N ASP A 125 -21.15 10.13 -1.96
CA ASP A 125 -21.10 10.45 -3.39
C ASP A 125 -22.29 9.79 -4.12
N GLU A 126 -23.11 10.60 -4.79
CA GLU A 126 -24.25 10.13 -5.59
C GLU A 126 -23.84 9.18 -6.71
N ALA A 127 -22.64 9.36 -7.29
CA ALA A 127 -22.08 8.46 -8.28
C ALA A 127 -21.53 7.15 -7.67
N ASN A 128 -21.56 7.02 -6.32
CA ASN A 128 -21.05 5.87 -5.58
C ASN A 128 -19.60 5.51 -5.94
N ARG A 129 -18.77 6.54 -6.20
CA ARG A 129 -17.35 6.37 -6.51
C ARG A 129 -16.61 5.76 -5.32
N GLY A 130 -15.58 4.99 -5.63
CA GLY A 130 -14.68 4.40 -4.65
C GLY A 130 -13.23 4.59 -5.07
N TYR A 131 -12.35 4.40 -4.10
CA TYR A 131 -10.90 4.54 -4.26
C TYR A 131 -10.24 3.19 -4.06
N ARG A 132 -9.10 2.97 -4.72
CA ARG A 132 -8.30 1.75 -4.60
C ARG A 132 -6.85 2.08 -4.37
N CYS A 133 -6.22 1.28 -3.50
CA CYS A 133 -4.80 1.31 -3.23
C CYS A 133 -4.26 -0.10 -3.37
N ASN A 134 -3.10 -0.29 -3.97
CA ASN A 134 -2.40 -1.56 -3.91
C ASN A 134 -1.82 -1.76 -2.51
N ILE A 135 -1.86 -2.98 -2.02
CA ILE A 135 -1.23 -3.35 -0.75
C ILE A 135 0.13 -3.95 -1.09
N ASP A 136 1.18 -3.15 -0.95
CA ASP A 136 2.56 -3.61 -1.18
C ASP A 136 3.05 -4.48 -0.02
N LYS A 137 2.57 -4.18 1.21
CA LYS A 137 2.94 -4.87 2.43
C LYS A 137 1.81 -4.79 3.46
N LEU A 138 1.53 -5.86 4.16
CA LEU A 138 0.65 -5.89 5.33
C LEU A 138 1.17 -6.89 6.37
N GLU A 139 1.72 -6.37 7.45
CA GLU A 139 2.21 -7.10 8.61
C GLU A 139 1.43 -6.69 9.87
N PRO A 140 1.58 -7.37 11.01
CA PRO A 140 0.81 -7.07 12.22
C PRO A 140 0.93 -5.62 12.71
N SER A 141 2.09 -4.97 12.49
CA SER A 141 2.37 -3.62 12.98
C SER A 141 2.72 -2.60 11.90
N THR A 142 2.92 -3.03 10.64
CA THR A 142 3.30 -2.15 9.54
C THR A 142 2.54 -2.47 8.27
N MET A 143 2.24 -1.44 7.47
CA MET A 143 1.55 -1.59 6.20
C MET A 143 2.06 -0.54 5.21
N ASP A 144 2.23 -0.93 3.94
CA ASP A 144 2.46 -0.01 2.84
C ASP A 144 1.29 -0.09 1.86
N MET A 145 0.64 1.05 1.65
CA MET A 145 -0.38 1.21 0.61
C MET A 145 0.11 2.13 -0.49
N ARG A 146 -0.03 1.69 -1.72
CA ARG A 146 0.35 2.40 -2.94
C ARG A 146 -0.87 2.97 -3.64
N VAL A 147 -0.86 4.26 -3.87
CA VAL A 147 -1.89 5.00 -4.60
C VAL A 147 -1.29 5.48 -5.92
N GLN A 148 -1.86 5.08 -7.05
CA GLN A 148 -1.48 5.63 -8.34
C GLN A 148 -2.17 6.97 -8.53
N VAL A 149 -1.39 8.00 -8.85
CA VAL A 149 -1.86 9.35 -9.11
C VAL A 149 -1.31 9.83 -10.45
N THR A 150 -1.89 10.90 -10.98
CA THR A 150 -1.41 11.54 -12.22
C THR A 150 -1.02 12.98 -11.90
N TYR A 151 0.18 13.35 -12.29
CA TYR A 151 0.68 14.72 -12.21
C TYR A 151 1.19 15.16 -13.59
N GLU A 152 0.68 16.28 -14.10
CA GLU A 152 1.02 16.78 -15.45
C GLU A 152 0.91 15.72 -16.57
N GLY A 153 -0.10 14.84 -16.46
CA GLY A 153 -0.33 13.77 -17.43
C GLY A 153 0.59 12.56 -17.31
N LYS A 154 1.50 12.53 -16.32
CA LYS A 154 2.38 11.40 -16.06
C LYS A 154 1.90 10.62 -14.82
N PRO A 155 1.78 9.29 -14.90
CA PRO A 155 1.46 8.47 -13.75
C PRO A 155 2.68 8.34 -12.84
N PHE A 156 2.46 8.45 -11.53
CA PHE A 156 3.44 8.09 -10.51
C PHE A 156 2.71 7.54 -9.29
N ASP A 157 3.45 6.92 -8.38
CA ASP A 157 2.88 6.31 -7.20
C ASP A 157 3.23 7.09 -5.94
N VAL A 158 2.24 7.25 -5.09
CA VAL A 158 2.40 7.69 -3.71
C VAL A 158 2.29 6.46 -2.82
N VAL A 159 3.32 6.19 -2.02
CA VAL A 159 3.31 5.10 -1.06
C VAL A 159 3.19 5.67 0.34
N MET A 160 2.11 5.31 1.02
CA MET A 160 1.87 5.61 2.42
C MET A 160 2.35 4.45 3.28
N THR A 161 3.27 4.71 4.21
CA THR A 161 3.69 3.73 5.22
C THR A 161 2.93 3.97 6.50
N PHE A 162 2.26 2.94 6.99
CA PHE A 162 1.47 2.95 8.20
C PHE A 162 2.16 2.18 9.32
N THR A 163 2.00 2.67 10.52
CA THR A 163 2.34 1.96 11.76
C THR A 163 1.07 1.76 12.59
N LYS A 164 0.85 0.55 13.09
CA LYS A 164 -0.27 0.30 13.99
C LYS A 164 -0.01 0.92 15.35
N VAL A 165 -0.94 1.77 15.81
CA VAL A 165 -0.84 2.46 17.10
C VAL A 165 -1.72 1.84 18.17
N SER A 166 -2.81 1.13 17.80
CA SER A 166 -3.66 0.42 18.75
C SER A 166 -4.43 -0.74 18.09
N GLU A 167 -4.72 -1.77 18.86
CA GLU A 167 -5.71 -2.80 18.50
C GLU A 167 -7.15 -2.35 18.76
N ASP A 168 -7.32 -1.31 19.57
CA ASP A 168 -8.61 -0.70 19.86
C ASP A 168 -9.02 0.25 18.74
N PHE A 169 -10.31 0.46 18.62
CA PHE A 169 -10.90 1.36 17.63
C PHE A 169 -12.16 2.03 18.18
N ALA A 170 -12.33 3.31 17.81
CA ALA A 170 -13.55 4.07 18.01
C ALA A 170 -13.88 4.83 16.71
N LEU A 171 -15.15 4.79 16.29
CA LEU A 171 -15.66 5.57 15.14
C LEU A 171 -16.21 6.92 15.61
#